data_d75795ec2ea3f3d0b55b11f7ebb3ff82
#
_entry.id   d75795ec2ea3f3d0b55b11f7ebb3ff82
#
_cell.length_a   1.000
_cell.length_b   1.000
_cell.length_c   1.000
_cell.angle_alpha   90.00
_cell.angle_beta   90.00
_cell.angle_gamma   90.00
#
_symmetry.space_group_name_H-M   'P 1'
#
loop_
_entity.id
_entity.type
_entity.pdbx_description
1 polymer ?
#
loop_
_entity_poly.entity_id
_entity_poly.type
_entity_poly.pdbx_seq_one_letter_code
_entity_poly.pdbx_strand_id
1 'polypeptide(L)'
;MKERIPFLNRGPVVSVIRLSGAIGTGSRSQLSDEAMAPSIEKAFKRGKPKAVALLINSPGGSPVQSSLIAARIRRLADEKNIPVHAFVEDVAASGGYWLATAADHVWVDEASIVGSIGV
;
A
#
# COMPACT_ATOMS: atom_id res chain seq x y z
N MET A 1 -9.38 -0.94 32.13
CA MET A 1 -9.36 -0.46 31.79
C MET A 1 -9.17 0.05 31.30
N LYS A 2 -9.05 0.07 31.42
CA LYS A 2 -8.97 0.68 30.99
C LYS A 2 -8.57 1.49 30.85
N GLU A 3 -8.63 1.83 31.16
CA GLU A 3 -8.38 2.59 31.20
C GLU A 3 -7.53 3.20 30.99
N ARG A 4 -6.98 3.40 31.29
CA ARG A 4 -6.11 3.77 31.09
C ARG A 4 -5.36 3.71 30.17
N ILE A 5 -5.32 3.42 30.27
CA ILE A 5 -5.07 2.87 28.98
C ILE A 5 -5.07 3.88 27.84
N PRO A 6 -5.87 4.92 27.90
CA PRO A 6 -5.87 5.93 26.85
C PRO A 6 -4.49 6.48 26.52
N PHE A 7 -3.65 6.62 27.52
CA PHE A 7 -2.34 7.18 27.25
C PHE A 7 -1.41 6.19 26.53
N LEU A 8 -1.80 4.93 26.43
CA LEU A 8 -1.05 3.97 25.64
C LEU A 8 -1.15 4.25 24.17
N ASN A 9 -2.12 5.08 23.76
CA ASN A 9 -2.33 5.42 22.37
C ASN A 9 -1.64 6.71 21.97
N ARG A 10 -0.75 7.18 22.83
CA ARG A 10 -0.08 8.46 22.55
C ARG A 10 1.10 8.34 21.62
N GLY A 11 1.53 7.12 21.37
CA GLY A 11 2.61 6.90 20.44
C GLY A 11 2.18 7.18 19.01
N PRO A 12 3.15 7.32 18.10
CA PRO A 12 2.82 7.53 16.69
C PRO A 12 2.07 6.35 16.11
N VAL A 13 1.14 6.65 15.22
CA VAL A 13 0.34 5.64 14.55
C VAL A 13 0.90 5.44 13.15
N VAL A 14 1.12 4.20 12.77
CA VAL A 14 1.49 3.84 11.41
C VAL A 14 0.38 2.95 10.87
N SER A 15 -0.26 3.41 9.81
CA SER A 15 -1.30 2.62 9.17
C SER A 15 -0.66 1.63 8.21
N VAL A 16 -1.27 0.46 8.07
CA VAL A 16 -0.76 -0.58 7.20
C VAL A 16 -1.80 -0.89 6.13
N ILE A 17 -1.37 -0.90 4.88
CA ILE A 17 -2.19 -1.32 3.75
C ILE A 17 -1.53 -2.55 3.15
N ARG A 18 -2.26 -3.66 3.12
CA ARG A 18 -1.76 -4.89 2.53
C ARG A 18 -2.21 -4.97 1.09
N LEU A 19 -1.24 -5.09 0.19
CA LEU A 19 -1.49 -5.19 -1.24
C LEU A 19 -0.96 -6.53 -1.71
N SER A 20 -1.80 -7.55 -1.61
CA SER A 20 -1.38 -8.92 -1.84
C SER A 20 -2.25 -9.56 -2.90
N GLY A 21 -1.61 -10.26 -3.84
CA GLY A 21 -2.31 -11.00 -4.87
C GLY A 21 -2.33 -10.29 -6.21
N ALA A 22 -3.10 -10.86 -7.13
CA ALA A 22 -3.19 -10.37 -8.51
C ALA A 22 -4.00 -9.08 -8.59
N ILE A 23 -3.60 -8.20 -9.49
CA ILE A 23 -4.22 -6.90 -9.69
C ILE A 23 -5.18 -6.96 -10.86
N GLY A 24 -6.43 -6.54 -10.65
CA GLY A 24 -7.42 -6.54 -11.71
C GLY A 24 -8.84 -6.51 -11.17
N THR A 25 -9.80 -6.59 -12.08
CA THR A 25 -11.21 -6.56 -11.73
C THR A 25 -11.90 -7.91 -11.90
N GLY A 26 -11.17 -8.91 -12.38
CA GLY A 26 -11.73 -10.23 -12.60
C GLY A 26 -11.93 -11.00 -11.29
N SER A 27 -12.66 -12.11 -11.38
CA SER A 27 -12.98 -12.90 -10.20
C SER A 27 -11.77 -13.52 -9.54
N ARG A 28 -10.67 -13.64 -10.25
CA ARG A 28 -9.42 -14.18 -9.70
C ARG A 28 -8.50 -13.08 -9.18
N SER A 29 -8.89 -11.84 -9.36
CA SER A 29 -8.08 -10.71 -8.93
C SER A 29 -8.54 -10.29 -7.54
N GLN A 30 -7.59 -9.85 -6.73
CA GLN A 30 -7.86 -9.40 -5.38
C GLN A 30 -7.68 -7.90 -5.20
N LEU A 31 -6.91 -7.29 -6.11
CA LEU A 31 -6.59 -5.87 -6.01
C LEU A 31 -7.17 -5.10 -7.18
N SER A 32 -8.21 -4.34 -6.89
CA SER A 32 -8.72 -3.36 -7.85
C SER A 32 -8.84 -2.03 -7.10
N ASP A 33 -8.86 -0.94 -7.87
CA ASP A 33 -8.98 0.37 -7.24
C ASP A 33 -10.28 0.50 -6.46
N GLU A 34 -11.37 0.03 -7.05
CA GLU A 34 -12.68 0.12 -6.39
C GLU A 34 -12.72 -0.69 -5.11
N ALA A 35 -12.18 -1.90 -5.13
CA ALA A 35 -12.19 -2.76 -3.95
C ALA A 35 -11.29 -2.22 -2.84
N MET A 36 -10.16 -1.62 -3.23
CA MET A 36 -9.19 -1.13 -2.26
C MET A 36 -9.46 0.28 -1.76
N ALA A 37 -10.28 1.03 -2.49
CA ALA A 37 -10.50 2.44 -2.15
C ALA A 37 -10.89 2.68 -0.68
N PRO A 38 -11.86 1.94 -0.11
CA PRO A 38 -12.22 2.20 1.29
C PRO A 38 -11.06 1.96 2.26
N SER A 39 -10.31 0.89 2.05
CA SER A 39 -9.17 0.57 2.92
C SER A 39 -8.08 1.61 2.82
N ILE A 40 -7.79 2.06 1.61
CA ILE A 40 -6.75 3.06 1.38
C ILE A 40 -7.17 4.40 1.98
N GLU A 41 -8.41 4.83 1.72
CA GLU A 41 -8.90 6.09 2.28
C GLU A 41 -8.84 6.07 3.80
N LYS A 42 -9.26 4.96 4.40
CA LYS A 42 -9.28 4.81 5.84
C LYS A 42 -7.88 4.85 6.43
N ALA A 43 -6.92 4.21 5.74
CA ALA A 43 -5.56 4.15 6.22
C ALA A 43 -4.92 5.54 6.35
N PHE A 44 -5.28 6.46 5.47
CA PHE A 44 -4.74 7.81 5.52
C PHE A 44 -5.48 8.74 6.46
N LYS A 45 -6.66 8.33 6.94
CA LYS A 45 -7.48 9.19 7.80
C LYS A 45 -7.44 8.78 9.26
N ARG A 46 -7.56 7.47 9.51
CA ARG A 46 -7.84 6.99 10.85
C ARG A 46 -6.65 7.14 11.77
N GLY A 47 -6.89 7.78 12.92
CA GLY A 47 -5.85 7.92 13.92
C GLY A 47 -4.78 8.95 13.60
N LYS A 48 -4.96 9.72 12.53
CA LYS A 48 -3.99 10.72 12.10
C LYS A 48 -2.59 10.11 11.99
N PRO A 49 -2.38 9.18 11.08
CA PRO A 49 -1.12 8.44 11.04
C PRO A 49 0.06 9.34 10.71
N LYS A 50 1.22 8.98 11.25
CA LYS A 50 2.48 9.65 10.95
C LYS A 50 3.13 9.10 9.70
N ALA A 51 2.76 7.89 9.31
CA ALA A 51 3.27 7.24 8.11
C ALA A 51 2.28 6.15 7.69
N VAL A 52 2.35 5.77 6.43
CA VAL A 52 1.59 4.64 5.91
C VAL A 52 2.57 3.62 5.36
N ALA A 53 2.40 2.37 5.76
CA ALA A 53 3.21 1.26 5.27
C ALA A 53 2.39 0.44 4.27
N LEU A 54 2.97 0.20 3.11
CA LEU A 54 2.39 -0.69 2.12
C LEU A 54 3.12 -2.01 2.21
N LEU A 55 2.39 -3.09 2.49
CA LEU A 55 2.96 -4.43 2.47
C LEU A 55 2.59 -5.05 1.14
N ILE A 56 3.57 -5.20 0.26
CA ILE A 56 3.32 -5.59 -1.13
C ILE A 56 3.80 -7.01 -1.38
N ASN A 57 2.89 -7.82 -1.90
CA ASN A 57 3.22 -9.17 -2.32
C ASN A 57 2.36 -9.50 -3.53
N SER A 58 2.77 -9.01 -4.71
CA SER A 58 1.94 -9.08 -5.90
C SER A 58 2.77 -9.34 -7.15
N PRO A 59 2.34 -10.30 -7.97
CA PRO A 59 2.98 -10.56 -9.26
C PRO A 59 2.57 -9.56 -10.33
N GLY A 60 1.60 -8.68 -10.02
CA GLY A 60 1.10 -7.71 -10.97
C GLY A 60 -0.25 -8.08 -11.52
N GLY A 61 -0.55 -7.58 -12.71
CA GLY A 61 -1.83 -7.77 -13.35
C GLY A 61 -2.18 -6.57 -14.22
N SER A 62 -3.39 -6.06 -14.05
CA SER A 62 -3.90 -4.95 -14.85
C SER A 62 -3.07 -3.67 -14.70
N PRO A 63 -2.52 -3.14 -15.80
CA PRO A 63 -1.84 -1.84 -15.72
C PRO A 63 -2.77 -0.71 -15.33
N VAL A 64 -4.01 -0.74 -15.79
CA VAL A 64 -4.97 0.31 -15.45
C VAL A 64 -5.26 0.31 -13.96
N GLN A 65 -5.53 -0.86 -13.38
CA GLN A 65 -5.83 -0.93 -11.97
C GLN A 65 -4.60 -0.59 -11.12
N SER A 66 -3.42 -1.02 -11.55
CA SER A 66 -2.17 -0.66 -10.88
C SER A 66 -1.99 0.85 -10.83
N SER A 67 -2.23 1.51 -11.96
CA SER A 67 -2.10 2.95 -12.06
C SER A 67 -3.12 3.67 -11.16
N LEU A 68 -4.36 3.20 -11.14
CA LEU A 68 -5.40 3.81 -10.33
C LEU A 68 -5.11 3.69 -8.83
N ILE A 69 -4.67 2.52 -8.41
CA ILE A 69 -4.33 2.30 -7.00
C ILE A 69 -3.15 3.17 -6.58
N ALA A 70 -2.09 3.16 -7.41
CA ALA A 70 -0.90 3.95 -7.11
C ALA A 70 -1.24 5.45 -7.06
N ALA A 71 -2.06 5.92 -7.98
CA ALA A 71 -2.46 7.33 -8.01
C ALA A 71 -3.28 7.70 -6.78
N ARG A 72 -4.16 6.83 -6.34
CA ARG A 72 -4.96 7.07 -5.13
C ARG A 72 -4.08 7.21 -3.90
N ILE A 73 -3.12 6.30 -3.76
CA ILE A 73 -2.19 6.34 -2.63
C ILE A 73 -1.39 7.64 -2.67
N ARG A 74 -0.85 7.97 -3.85
CA ARG A 74 -0.02 9.16 -3.98
C ARG A 74 -0.81 10.44 -3.72
N ARG A 75 -2.05 10.49 -4.21
CA ARG A 75 -2.90 11.66 -4.00
C ARG A 75 -3.18 11.88 -2.52
N LEU A 76 -3.54 10.82 -1.81
CA LEU A 76 -3.85 10.93 -0.39
C LEU A 76 -2.61 11.28 0.43
N ALA A 77 -1.47 10.68 0.10
CA ALA A 77 -0.21 10.98 0.77
C ALA A 77 0.14 12.44 0.62
N ASP A 78 0.00 12.98 -0.58
CA ASP A 78 0.33 14.37 -0.84
C ASP A 78 -0.66 15.33 -0.17
N GLU A 79 -1.95 15.04 -0.26
CA GLU A 79 -2.97 15.87 0.36
C GLU A 79 -2.80 15.97 1.87
N LYS A 80 -2.41 14.88 2.50
CA LYS A 80 -2.31 14.82 3.95
C LYS A 80 -0.90 14.97 4.46
N ASN A 81 0.06 15.07 3.53
CA ASN A 81 1.46 15.21 3.87
C ASN A 81 1.95 14.07 4.77
N ILE A 82 1.63 12.85 4.36
CA ILE A 82 1.99 11.64 5.10
C ILE A 82 2.98 10.82 4.29
N PRO A 83 4.14 10.48 4.85
CA PRO A 83 5.11 9.66 4.12
C PRO A 83 4.62 8.22 3.97
N VAL A 84 4.97 7.61 2.85
CA VAL A 84 4.57 6.24 2.51
C VAL A 84 5.82 5.41 2.33
N HIS A 85 5.86 4.27 3.02
CA HIS A 85 6.93 3.30 2.93
C HIS A 85 6.37 1.99 2.40
N ALA A 86 6.98 1.46 1.35
CA ALA A 86 6.59 0.16 0.82
C ALA A 86 7.57 -0.90 1.31
N PHE A 87 7.03 -2.01 1.71
CA PHE A 87 7.80 -3.18 2.14
C PHE A 87 7.40 -4.33 1.24
N VAL A 88 8.35 -4.81 0.44
CA VAL A 88 8.11 -5.89 -0.50
C VAL A 88 8.38 -7.21 0.19
N GLU A 89 7.39 -8.10 0.18
CA GLU A 89 7.53 -9.43 0.77
C GLU A 89 8.22 -10.35 -0.24
N ASP A 90 7.47 -11.28 -0.84
CA ASP A 90 8.11 -12.21 -1.78
C ASP A 90 8.31 -11.58 -3.15
N VAL A 91 7.32 -10.85 -3.62
CA VAL A 91 7.35 -10.34 -4.99
C VAL A 91 6.67 -8.99 -5.11
N ALA A 92 7.27 -8.13 -5.92
CA ALA A 92 6.61 -6.93 -6.44
C ALA A 92 7.04 -6.80 -7.88
N ALA A 93 6.31 -7.46 -8.76
CA ALA A 93 6.65 -7.54 -10.18
C ALA A 93 5.57 -6.89 -11.03
N SER A 94 5.94 -6.35 -12.16
CA SER A 94 5.02 -5.72 -13.11
C SER A 94 4.18 -4.66 -12.38
N GLY A 95 2.86 -4.79 -12.36
CA GLY A 95 1.98 -3.87 -11.64
C GLY A 95 2.27 -3.80 -10.15
N GLY A 96 2.74 -4.90 -9.56
CA GLY A 96 3.14 -4.90 -8.15
C GLY A 96 4.32 -3.96 -7.91
N TYR A 97 5.26 -3.91 -8.83
CA TYR A 97 6.35 -2.96 -8.75
C TYR A 97 5.82 -1.52 -8.89
N TRP A 98 4.86 -1.33 -9.78
CA TRP A 98 4.23 -0.03 -9.96
C TRP A 98 3.63 0.46 -8.63
N LEU A 99 2.94 -0.43 -7.90
CA LEU A 99 2.39 -0.06 -6.59
C LEU A 99 3.50 0.38 -5.64
N ALA A 100 4.65 -0.30 -5.66
CA ALA A 100 5.76 0.06 -4.79
C ALA A 100 6.28 1.46 -5.11
N THR A 101 6.24 1.87 -6.38
CA THR A 101 6.74 3.19 -6.75
C THR A 101 5.84 4.34 -6.28
N ALA A 102 4.65 4.05 -5.76
CA ALA A 102 3.81 5.06 -5.14
C ALA A 102 4.36 5.49 -3.78
N ALA A 103 5.29 4.75 -3.22
CA ALA A 103 5.87 5.05 -1.92
C ALA A 103 7.03 6.02 -2.03
N ASP A 104 7.32 6.71 -0.93
CA ASP A 104 8.49 7.58 -0.85
C ASP A 104 9.76 6.75 -0.67
N HIS A 105 9.65 5.61 0.00
CA HIS A 105 10.76 4.70 0.23
C HIS A 105 10.32 3.28 0.01
N VAL A 106 11.18 2.47 -0.60
CA VAL A 106 10.87 1.06 -0.88
C VAL A 106 11.93 0.20 -0.21
N TRP A 107 11.47 -0.75 0.59
CA TRP A 107 12.33 -1.67 1.33
C TRP A 107 12.08 -3.08 0.79
N VAL A 108 13.15 -3.76 0.42
CA VAL A 108 13.05 -5.11 -0.14
C VAL A 108 14.00 -6.03 0.61
N ASP A 109 13.59 -7.29 0.71
CA ASP A 109 14.49 -8.34 1.18
C ASP A 109 15.35 -8.76 -0.01
N GLU A 110 16.57 -9.18 0.25
CA GLU A 110 17.47 -9.60 -0.84
C GLU A 110 16.93 -10.80 -1.61
N ALA A 111 16.04 -11.58 -1.00
CA ALA A 111 15.40 -12.70 -1.67
C ALA A 111 14.13 -12.31 -2.41
N SER A 112 13.69 -11.07 -2.31
CA SER A 112 12.48 -10.61 -3.00
C SER A 112 12.70 -10.51 -4.50
N ILE A 113 11.65 -10.78 -5.26
CA ILE A 113 11.65 -10.59 -6.71
C ILE A 113 10.98 -9.27 -7.01
N VAL A 114 11.76 -8.32 -7.57
CA VAL A 114 11.28 -6.98 -7.81
C VAL A 114 11.59 -6.59 -9.25
N GLY A 115 10.63 -5.90 -9.88
CA GLY A 115 10.84 -5.38 -11.23
C GLY A 115 9.88 -5.97 -12.24
N SER A 116 10.42 -6.40 -13.40
CA SER A 116 9.62 -6.96 -14.49
C SER A 116 8.57 -5.99 -15.02
N ILE A 117 8.93 -4.76 -15.16
CA ILE A 117 8.04 -3.76 -15.75
C ILE A 117 8.50 -3.45 -17.15
N GLY A 118 7.56 -3.21 -17.99
CA GLY A 118 7.80 -2.95 -19.38
C GLY A 118 8.12 -4.26 -20.02
N VAL A 119 8.67 -4.30 -21.03
CA VAL A 119 9.03 -5.50 -21.58
C VAL A 119 9.49 -5.64 -22.70
#